data_40e14b76d17121a1c975a7acb9a772cf
#
_entry.id   40e14b76d17121a1c975a7acb9a772cf
#
_cell.length_a   1.000
_cell.length_b   1.000
_cell.length_c   1.000
_cell.angle_alpha   90.00
_cell.angle_beta   90.00
_cell.angle_gamma   90.00
#
_symmetry.space_group_name_H-M   'P 1'
#
loop_
_entity.id
_entity.type
_entity.pdbx_description
1 polymer ?
#
loop_
_entity_poly.entity_id
_entity_poly.type
_entity_poly.pdbx_seq_one_letter_code
_entity_poly.pdbx_strand_id
1 'polypeptide(L)'
;LEGGAFRNKIINNDTTGEKILVSFYRSPRYYYTKDSVSFDNDNETYFGSDSTWIVRYKKKSVLPNKMKTWELIVTDTGSSRAFWRKSFYKDGVGFSIATQTDTLSQPSTFIRSFFESFVPADTLKGVNPFEKKSHLFFADFLSNDSVLHKRAVKHINDIDLDSSDLSQLKTVIEWMNWKEKKYLDTKASLINKLGDIKTKPSADYLKQLYYALDDTVQLQYNALESLLQHKTQYAYNVFRDIINTEPPVLINSIGDYADYRYYSPLLAASGSGFDNGKFLDELSDSLKLTRTILPALLPLLNLEDYKSAIMKLLGEMVDSNLVKPKDYEMYFGKLMIEAKQELKKQSIAEKKKAIEKAEVDKEEKKVSVYSYYDDADKDTGNDDLSLYATLLLPYWETNTTVSPLIQQMLKSNDKVLKYNTMLLLLKHNKPFPDSLLTFFGSLDEYRYSLYTDLKQLKVSDRFPALYNNHLDLGKSSLLSKKTYGKPDSVVYVDRLITEYKGKKGFIYFYKYKAKKDDLTWKLATVGLVPEDPKQFEYEDSTTYSISPFDTAPFSSYTYNKYSFTEFSDTKLKEDEAVVDQLKKRLRKILYSRRKSAANFYDEDSDKASPSDYMD
;
A
#
# COMPACT_ATOMS: atom_id res chain seq x y z
N LEU A 1 -6.45 29.47 -17.47
CA LEU A 1 -5.91 28.13 -17.83
C LEU A 1 -4.39 28.03 -17.56
N GLU A 2 -3.95 28.39 -16.34
CA GLU A 2 -2.52 28.40 -16.00
C GLU A 2 -2.10 27.26 -15.07
N GLY A 3 -3.01 26.40 -14.65
CA GLY A 3 -2.74 25.12 -14.02
C GLY A 3 -2.62 23.98 -15.05
N GLY A 4 -2.16 22.83 -14.63
CA GLY A 4 -2.26 21.60 -15.42
C GLY A 4 -3.73 21.39 -15.80
N ALA A 5 -4.00 21.02 -17.03
CA ALA A 5 -5.36 20.76 -17.50
C ALA A 5 -5.38 19.43 -18.25
N PHE A 6 -6.37 18.62 -17.92
CA PHE A 6 -6.70 17.41 -18.68
C PHE A 6 -8.16 17.51 -19.11
N ARG A 7 -8.43 17.28 -20.39
CA ARG A 7 -9.80 17.30 -20.93
C ARG A 7 -9.95 16.19 -21.96
N ASN A 8 -11.07 15.50 -21.90
CA ASN A 8 -11.47 14.51 -22.89
C ASN A 8 -12.73 14.95 -23.60
N LYS A 9 -12.84 14.59 -24.87
CA LYS A 9 -14.07 14.73 -25.67
C LYS A 9 -14.21 13.48 -26.53
N ILE A 10 -15.40 12.89 -26.50
CA ILE A 10 -15.76 11.78 -27.38
C ILE A 10 -16.51 12.34 -28.58
N ILE A 11 -16.10 11.94 -29.77
CA ILE A 11 -16.74 12.27 -31.04
C ILE A 11 -17.36 10.97 -31.56
N ASN A 12 -18.67 10.96 -31.66
CA ASN A 12 -19.43 9.79 -32.09
C ASN A 12 -19.83 9.92 -33.56
N ASN A 13 -19.85 8.80 -34.26
CA ASN A 13 -20.59 8.65 -35.49
C ASN A 13 -21.87 7.88 -35.19
N ASP A 14 -23.01 8.56 -35.15
CA ASP A 14 -24.28 7.99 -34.73
C ASP A 14 -24.80 6.91 -35.71
N THR A 15 -24.30 6.92 -36.95
CA THR A 15 -24.68 5.93 -37.97
C THR A 15 -23.95 4.60 -37.79
N THR A 16 -22.65 4.64 -37.46
CA THR A 16 -21.80 3.43 -37.35
C THR A 16 -21.56 3.01 -35.90
N GLY A 17 -21.85 3.88 -34.93
CA GLY A 17 -21.51 3.70 -33.52
C GLY A 17 -20.02 3.84 -33.20
N GLU A 18 -19.21 4.24 -34.17
CA GLU A 18 -17.79 4.46 -33.98
C GLU A 18 -17.52 5.67 -33.11
N LYS A 19 -16.51 5.57 -32.26
CA LYS A 19 -16.13 6.63 -31.31
C LYS A 19 -14.67 7.00 -31.47
N ILE A 20 -14.36 8.29 -31.42
CA ILE A 20 -12.99 8.83 -31.35
C ILE A 20 -12.87 9.61 -30.06
N LEU A 21 -11.93 9.20 -29.20
CA LEU A 21 -11.56 9.94 -28.02
C LEU A 21 -10.51 10.98 -28.39
N VAL A 22 -10.75 12.23 -28.07
CA VAL A 22 -9.78 13.32 -28.18
C VAL A 22 -9.43 13.77 -26.78
N SER A 23 -8.17 13.61 -26.41
CA SER A 23 -7.64 14.02 -25.12
C SER A 23 -6.72 15.22 -25.30
N PHE A 24 -6.83 16.19 -24.42
CA PHE A 24 -5.94 17.33 -24.31
C PHE A 24 -5.30 17.32 -22.92
N TYR A 25 -4.01 17.56 -22.84
CA TYR A 25 -3.35 17.81 -21.57
C TYR A 25 -2.38 18.98 -21.66
N ARG A 26 -2.19 19.65 -20.55
CA ARG A 26 -1.21 20.70 -20.38
C ARG A 26 -0.48 20.46 -19.07
N SER A 27 0.85 20.45 -19.12
CA SER A 27 1.68 20.28 -17.93
C SER A 27 1.46 21.44 -16.94
N PRO A 28 1.46 21.16 -15.62
CA PRO A 28 1.44 22.20 -14.61
C PRO A 28 2.58 23.20 -14.78
N ARG A 29 2.36 24.45 -14.30
CA ARG A 29 3.31 25.57 -14.49
C ARG A 29 4.71 25.28 -13.98
N TYR A 30 4.85 24.51 -12.88
CA TYR A 30 6.14 24.20 -12.25
C TYR A 30 6.65 22.80 -12.59
N TYR A 31 5.93 22.03 -13.43
CA TYR A 31 6.35 20.68 -13.78
C TYR A 31 7.72 20.68 -14.45
N TYR A 32 8.60 19.83 -13.94
CA TYR A 32 9.96 19.63 -14.42
C TYR A 32 10.31 18.15 -14.48
N THR A 33 11.02 17.74 -15.50
CA THR A 33 11.58 16.39 -15.61
C THR A 33 12.96 16.47 -16.28
N LYS A 34 13.92 15.73 -15.70
CA LYS A 34 15.27 15.60 -16.27
C LYS A 34 15.31 14.59 -17.41
N ASP A 35 14.37 13.64 -17.40
CA ASP A 35 14.40 12.48 -18.27
C ASP A 35 13.51 12.64 -19.50
N SER A 36 14.10 13.16 -20.57
CA SER A 36 13.43 13.26 -21.87
C SER A 36 13.26 11.90 -22.57
N VAL A 37 14.07 10.91 -22.24
CA VAL A 37 14.02 9.57 -22.84
C VAL A 37 12.87 8.78 -22.27
N SER A 38 12.70 8.80 -20.94
CA SER A 38 11.55 8.19 -20.28
C SER A 38 10.24 8.81 -20.76
N PHE A 39 10.18 10.14 -20.87
CA PHE A 39 9.03 10.85 -21.39
C PHE A 39 8.64 10.41 -22.80
N ASP A 40 9.62 10.25 -23.70
CA ASP A 40 9.38 9.76 -25.05
C ASP A 40 8.96 8.28 -25.04
N ASN A 41 9.55 7.44 -24.18
CA ASN A 41 9.23 6.03 -24.04
C ASN A 41 7.83 5.78 -23.46
N ASP A 42 7.39 6.57 -22.47
CA ASP A 42 6.05 6.43 -21.88
C ASP A 42 4.95 6.67 -22.92
N ASN A 43 5.17 7.59 -23.86
CA ASN A 43 4.25 7.80 -24.98
C ASN A 43 4.25 6.65 -25.99
N GLU A 44 5.34 5.86 -26.04
CA GLU A 44 5.48 4.71 -26.94
C GLU A 44 4.98 3.40 -26.35
N THR A 45 5.07 3.23 -25.02
CA THR A 45 4.94 1.93 -24.36
C THR A 45 3.60 1.72 -23.67
N TYR A 46 2.64 2.64 -23.78
CA TYR A 46 1.35 2.56 -23.08
C TYR A 46 0.64 1.20 -23.20
N PHE A 47 0.88 0.45 -24.28
CA PHE A 47 0.39 -0.92 -24.49
C PHE A 47 1.50 -1.98 -24.50
N GLY A 48 2.78 -1.59 -24.53
CA GLY A 48 3.90 -2.50 -24.83
C GLY A 48 4.36 -3.41 -23.70
N SER A 49 3.87 -3.23 -22.48
CA SER A 49 4.23 -4.09 -21.33
C SER A 49 3.26 -5.27 -21.12
N ASP A 50 2.17 -5.32 -21.88
CA ASP A 50 1.16 -6.36 -21.78
C ASP A 50 1.24 -7.32 -22.95
N SER A 51 1.57 -8.59 -22.70
CA SER A 51 1.66 -9.65 -23.71
C SER A 51 0.35 -9.94 -24.44
N THR A 52 -0.77 -9.34 -24.01
CA THR A 52 -2.06 -9.45 -24.68
C THR A 52 -2.22 -8.52 -25.87
N TRP A 53 -1.31 -7.55 -26.04
CA TRP A 53 -1.32 -6.59 -27.13
C TRP A 53 -0.06 -6.70 -27.99
N ILE A 54 -0.24 -6.73 -29.31
CA ILE A 54 0.85 -6.75 -30.30
C ILE A 54 0.88 -5.42 -31.03
N VAL A 55 2.04 -4.76 -31.03
CA VAL A 55 2.26 -3.56 -31.82
C VAL A 55 2.35 -3.95 -33.30
N ARG A 56 1.45 -3.43 -34.11
CA ARG A 56 1.38 -3.66 -35.58
C ARG A 56 1.99 -2.51 -36.38
N TYR A 57 1.87 -1.31 -35.86
CA TYR A 57 2.39 -0.14 -36.51
C TYR A 57 2.87 0.87 -35.46
N LYS A 58 4.02 1.49 -35.73
CA LYS A 58 4.58 2.53 -34.87
C LYS A 58 5.33 3.51 -35.76
N LYS A 59 5.01 4.82 -35.60
CA LYS A 59 5.68 5.88 -36.33
C LYS A 59 5.91 7.09 -35.42
N LYS A 60 7.14 7.62 -35.46
CA LYS A 60 7.48 8.91 -34.90
C LYS A 60 7.68 9.92 -36.01
N SER A 61 7.24 11.15 -35.84
CA SER A 61 7.54 12.25 -36.75
C SER A 61 7.49 13.58 -36.00
N VAL A 62 7.98 14.60 -36.67
CA VAL A 62 7.94 16.00 -36.21
C VAL A 62 7.23 16.82 -37.29
N LEU A 63 6.18 17.52 -36.89
CA LEU A 63 5.44 18.40 -37.77
C LEU A 63 6.23 19.68 -38.08
N PRO A 64 5.89 20.43 -39.14
CA PRO A 64 6.56 21.71 -39.48
C PRO A 64 6.56 22.72 -38.33
N ASN A 65 5.55 22.71 -37.47
CA ASN A 65 5.44 23.56 -36.29
C ASN A 65 6.27 23.05 -35.08
N LYS A 66 7.19 22.09 -35.31
CA LYS A 66 8.04 21.41 -34.28
C LYS A 66 7.29 20.57 -33.29
N MET A 67 6.03 20.24 -33.52
CA MET A 67 5.25 19.34 -32.67
C MET A 67 5.69 17.89 -32.92
N LYS A 68 6.11 17.17 -31.86
CA LYS A 68 6.43 15.75 -31.94
C LYS A 68 5.14 14.94 -32.07
N THR A 69 5.15 13.90 -32.89
CA THR A 69 4.00 13.00 -33.04
C THR A 69 4.40 11.55 -32.91
N TRP A 70 3.54 10.78 -32.25
CA TRP A 70 3.64 9.32 -32.14
C TRP A 70 2.35 8.70 -32.62
N GLU A 71 2.44 7.78 -33.54
CA GLU A 71 1.32 7.02 -34.04
C GLU A 71 1.53 5.54 -33.77
N LEU A 72 0.53 4.89 -33.20
CA LEU A 72 0.60 3.51 -32.72
C LEU A 72 -0.69 2.78 -33.08
N ILE A 73 -0.54 1.57 -33.66
CA ILE A 73 -1.64 0.62 -33.84
C ILE A 73 -1.25 -0.66 -33.13
N VAL A 74 -2.11 -1.10 -32.22
CA VAL A 74 -1.95 -2.37 -31.50
C VAL A 74 -3.15 -3.27 -31.69
N THR A 75 -2.94 -4.59 -31.69
CA THR A 75 -4.01 -5.60 -31.82
C THR A 75 -4.02 -6.52 -30.62
N ASP A 76 -5.22 -6.87 -30.16
CA ASP A 76 -5.46 -7.83 -29.10
C ASP A 76 -5.19 -9.25 -29.60
N THR A 77 -4.40 -10.04 -28.87
CA THR A 77 -4.08 -11.45 -29.22
C THR A 77 -5.27 -12.40 -29.07
N GLY A 78 -6.29 -12.01 -28.32
CA GLY A 78 -7.42 -12.88 -28.00
C GLY A 78 -8.74 -12.42 -28.58
N SER A 79 -8.74 -11.38 -29.43
CA SER A 79 -9.94 -10.89 -30.12
C SER A 79 -9.56 -10.13 -31.40
N SER A 80 -10.58 -9.75 -32.20
CA SER A 80 -10.38 -8.91 -33.39
C SER A 80 -10.16 -7.43 -33.08
N ARG A 81 -10.10 -7.03 -31.80
CA ARG A 81 -9.94 -5.62 -31.42
C ARG A 81 -8.57 -5.07 -31.83
N ALA A 82 -8.57 -3.89 -32.35
CA ALA A 82 -7.38 -3.09 -32.58
C ALA A 82 -7.55 -1.70 -31.97
N PHE A 83 -6.45 -1.11 -31.56
CA PHE A 83 -6.37 0.24 -31.05
C PHE A 83 -5.51 1.08 -31.98
N TRP A 84 -6.01 2.21 -32.39
CA TRP A 84 -5.26 3.21 -33.12
C TRP A 84 -5.18 4.47 -32.27
N ARG A 85 -3.96 4.92 -31.98
CA ARG A 85 -3.66 6.14 -31.22
C ARG A 85 -2.68 7.01 -31.97
N LYS A 86 -2.92 8.32 -32.00
CA LYS A 86 -1.98 9.31 -32.49
C LYS A 86 -1.86 10.41 -31.46
N SER A 87 -0.66 10.67 -30.98
CA SER A 87 -0.35 11.65 -29.95
C SER A 87 0.49 12.78 -30.54
N PHE A 88 0.29 13.98 -30.03
CA PHE A 88 0.97 15.21 -30.43
C PHE A 88 1.48 15.91 -29.19
N TYR A 89 2.69 16.41 -29.23
CA TYR A 89 3.29 17.08 -28.09
C TYR A 89 4.21 18.22 -28.48
N LYS A 90 4.09 19.36 -27.78
CA LYS A 90 4.99 20.48 -27.88
C LYS A 90 4.96 21.33 -26.61
N ASP A 91 6.13 21.59 -26.02
CA ASP A 91 6.33 22.53 -24.91
C ASP A 91 5.31 22.38 -23.76
N GLY A 92 5.12 21.16 -23.26
CA GLY A 92 4.20 20.90 -22.15
C GLY A 92 2.72 20.86 -22.53
N VAL A 93 2.38 20.97 -23.81
CA VAL A 93 1.02 20.79 -24.34
C VAL A 93 0.96 19.52 -25.16
N GLY A 94 -0.01 18.67 -24.88
CA GLY A 94 -0.24 17.44 -25.62
C GLY A 94 -1.68 17.23 -26.03
N PHE A 95 -1.84 16.55 -27.16
CA PHE A 95 -3.11 16.03 -27.64
C PHE A 95 -2.95 14.55 -27.95
N SER A 96 -4.01 13.81 -27.77
CA SER A 96 -4.08 12.42 -28.19
C SER A 96 -5.44 12.15 -28.82
N ILE A 97 -5.45 11.54 -29.98
CA ILE A 97 -6.65 10.96 -30.58
C ILE A 97 -6.52 9.45 -30.53
N ALA A 98 -7.58 8.78 -30.13
CA ALA A 98 -7.60 7.32 -30.01
C ALA A 98 -8.96 6.76 -30.41
N THR A 99 -8.93 5.56 -31.00
CA THR A 99 -10.15 4.84 -31.36
C THR A 99 -9.94 3.33 -31.25
N GLN A 100 -11.00 2.60 -30.98
CA GLN A 100 -11.02 1.16 -31.13
C GLN A 100 -11.55 0.80 -32.51
N THR A 101 -10.82 -0.05 -33.21
CA THR A 101 -11.18 -0.60 -34.52
C THR A 101 -11.21 -2.12 -34.46
N ASP A 102 -11.49 -2.75 -35.58
CA ASP A 102 -11.51 -4.19 -35.76
C ASP A 102 -10.43 -4.62 -36.77
N THR A 103 -9.78 -5.77 -36.52
CA THR A 103 -8.79 -6.33 -37.42
C THR A 103 -9.41 -7.07 -38.63
N LEU A 104 -10.69 -7.36 -38.58
CA LEU A 104 -11.44 -8.04 -39.64
C LEU A 104 -11.91 -7.10 -40.74
N SER A 105 -11.92 -5.81 -40.47
CA SER A 105 -12.33 -4.75 -41.40
C SER A 105 -11.30 -3.61 -41.45
N GLN A 106 -11.29 -2.86 -42.55
CA GLN A 106 -10.54 -1.61 -42.61
C GLN A 106 -11.25 -0.52 -41.80
N PRO A 107 -10.50 0.39 -41.14
CA PRO A 107 -11.10 1.55 -40.49
C PRO A 107 -12.00 2.32 -41.46
N SER A 108 -13.14 2.79 -40.98
CA SER A 108 -14.09 3.55 -41.80
C SER A 108 -13.50 4.85 -42.35
N THR A 109 -14.15 5.42 -43.31
CA THR A 109 -13.79 6.75 -43.86
C THR A 109 -13.85 7.81 -42.76
N PHE A 110 -14.80 7.70 -41.81
CA PHE A 110 -14.90 8.63 -40.68
C PHE A 110 -13.63 8.60 -39.83
N ILE A 111 -13.19 7.41 -39.39
CA ILE A 111 -11.97 7.26 -38.57
C ILE A 111 -10.74 7.72 -39.35
N ARG A 112 -10.56 7.23 -40.58
CA ARG A 112 -9.37 7.58 -41.37
C ARG A 112 -9.27 9.09 -41.63
N SER A 113 -10.34 9.70 -42.11
CA SER A 113 -10.37 11.14 -42.40
C SER A 113 -10.06 11.96 -41.14
N PHE A 114 -10.60 11.55 -39.98
CA PHE A 114 -10.31 12.26 -38.73
C PHE A 114 -8.84 12.15 -38.34
N PHE A 115 -8.24 10.94 -38.36
CA PHE A 115 -6.84 10.73 -37.99
C PHE A 115 -5.86 11.39 -38.95
N GLU A 116 -6.20 11.47 -40.22
CA GLU A 116 -5.40 12.13 -41.25
C GLU A 116 -5.49 13.66 -41.18
N SER A 117 -6.70 14.19 -40.94
CA SER A 117 -6.95 15.64 -40.96
C SER A 117 -6.70 16.33 -39.61
N PHE A 118 -6.69 15.57 -38.49
CA PHE A 118 -6.51 16.17 -37.18
C PHE A 118 -5.10 16.73 -37.01
N VAL A 119 -5.01 18.03 -36.90
CA VAL A 119 -3.79 18.76 -36.56
C VAL A 119 -4.11 19.75 -35.44
N PRO A 120 -3.49 19.62 -34.26
CA PRO A 120 -3.69 20.56 -33.18
C PRO A 120 -3.28 21.98 -33.58
N ALA A 121 -4.07 22.96 -33.15
CA ALA A 121 -3.70 24.36 -33.34
C ALA A 121 -2.47 24.72 -32.49
N ASP A 122 -1.50 25.44 -33.07
CA ASP A 122 -0.26 25.89 -32.39
C ASP A 122 -0.45 27.21 -31.63
N THR A 123 -1.67 27.47 -31.15
CA THR A 123 -2.03 28.67 -30.39
C THR A 123 -1.89 28.51 -28.89
N LEU A 124 -1.89 27.25 -28.40
CA LEU A 124 -1.78 26.93 -26.99
C LEU A 124 -0.30 26.88 -26.59
N LYS A 125 0.09 27.80 -25.73
CA LYS A 125 1.45 27.81 -25.17
C LYS A 125 1.44 27.05 -23.84
N GLY A 126 2.31 26.06 -23.71
CA GLY A 126 2.65 25.38 -22.47
C GLY A 126 3.97 25.92 -21.90
N VAL A 127 4.51 25.16 -20.98
CA VAL A 127 5.80 25.44 -20.34
C VAL A 127 6.72 24.26 -20.62
N ASN A 128 7.93 24.52 -21.12
CA ASN A 128 8.88 23.46 -21.42
C ASN A 128 9.17 22.62 -20.17
N PRO A 129 8.84 21.31 -20.11
CA PRO A 129 9.01 20.49 -18.91
C PRO A 129 10.47 20.17 -18.60
N PHE A 130 11.39 20.43 -19.51
CA PHE A 130 12.83 20.15 -19.35
C PHE A 130 13.62 21.35 -18.78
N GLU A 131 12.94 22.43 -18.45
CA GLU A 131 13.52 23.59 -17.80
C GLU A 131 13.10 23.66 -16.34
N LYS A 132 14.09 23.78 -15.43
CA LYS A 132 13.84 23.94 -14.00
C LYS A 132 13.13 25.26 -13.71
N LYS A 133 12.09 25.23 -12.89
CA LYS A 133 11.18 26.36 -12.65
C LYS A 133 11.06 26.75 -11.17
N SER A 134 12.01 26.32 -10.33
CA SER A 134 12.03 26.68 -8.93
C SER A 134 11.98 28.19 -8.72
N HIS A 135 12.69 28.97 -9.55
CA HIS A 135 12.68 30.45 -9.49
C HIS A 135 11.29 31.05 -9.72
N LEU A 136 10.46 30.46 -10.64
CA LEU A 136 9.09 30.89 -10.86
C LEU A 136 8.20 30.53 -9.68
N PHE A 137 8.40 29.33 -9.12
CA PHE A 137 7.66 28.89 -7.93
C PHE A 137 7.89 29.84 -6.76
N PHE A 138 9.13 30.18 -6.42
CA PHE A 138 9.44 31.08 -5.33
C PHE A 138 8.92 32.50 -5.56
N ALA A 139 9.01 33.01 -6.80
CA ALA A 139 8.48 34.32 -7.17
C ALA A 139 6.94 34.34 -7.02
N ASP A 140 6.24 33.31 -7.52
CA ASP A 140 4.78 33.21 -7.40
C ASP A 140 4.35 33.02 -5.93
N PHE A 141 5.11 32.25 -5.13
CA PHE A 141 4.81 32.02 -3.72
C PHE A 141 4.91 33.30 -2.88
N LEU A 142 5.89 34.14 -3.13
CA LEU A 142 6.08 35.41 -2.44
C LEU A 142 5.31 36.58 -3.08
N SER A 143 4.49 36.31 -4.09
CA SER A 143 3.74 37.33 -4.82
C SER A 143 2.60 37.89 -3.98
N ASN A 144 2.37 39.20 -4.09
CA ASN A 144 1.17 39.86 -3.56
C ASN A 144 -0.12 39.52 -4.36
N ASP A 145 0.03 38.91 -5.54
CA ASP A 145 -1.12 38.41 -6.31
C ASP A 145 -1.62 37.10 -5.67
N SER A 146 -2.82 37.15 -5.09
CA SER A 146 -3.44 36.03 -4.41
C SER A 146 -3.66 34.79 -5.32
N VAL A 147 -3.79 34.96 -6.62
CA VAL A 147 -3.97 33.87 -7.59
C VAL A 147 -2.63 33.15 -7.79
N LEU A 148 -1.54 33.91 -7.95
CA LEU A 148 -0.21 33.33 -8.09
C LEU A 148 0.22 32.62 -6.80
N HIS A 149 0.03 33.27 -5.67
CA HIS A 149 0.35 32.68 -4.36
C HIS A 149 -0.41 31.38 -4.11
N LYS A 150 -1.74 31.37 -4.26
CA LYS A 150 -2.58 30.16 -4.08
C LYS A 150 -2.14 29.03 -5.02
N ARG A 151 -1.76 29.35 -6.23
CA ARG A 151 -1.25 28.36 -7.20
C ARG A 151 0.06 27.76 -6.72
N ALA A 152 1.00 28.56 -6.26
CA ALA A 152 2.26 28.09 -5.73
C ALA A 152 2.02 27.18 -4.52
N VAL A 153 1.17 27.57 -3.57
CA VAL A 153 0.78 26.76 -2.41
C VAL A 153 0.20 25.39 -2.83
N LYS A 154 -0.70 25.37 -3.82
CA LYS A 154 -1.30 24.11 -4.31
C LYS A 154 -0.27 23.14 -4.91
N HIS A 155 0.82 23.64 -5.45
CA HIS A 155 1.82 22.84 -6.17
C HIS A 155 3.17 22.69 -5.44
N ILE A 156 3.22 22.94 -4.14
CA ILE A 156 4.43 22.75 -3.33
C ILE A 156 4.98 21.31 -3.49
N ASN A 157 4.11 20.32 -3.46
CA ASN A 157 4.52 18.92 -3.54
C ASN A 157 5.03 18.51 -4.92
N ASP A 158 4.63 19.25 -5.98
CA ASP A 158 4.96 18.94 -7.37
C ASP A 158 6.30 19.57 -7.82
N ILE A 159 6.87 20.48 -7.01
CA ILE A 159 8.13 21.15 -7.38
C ILE A 159 9.34 20.29 -7.05
N ASP A 160 10.23 20.14 -8.03
CA ASP A 160 11.55 19.49 -7.84
C ASP A 160 12.57 20.56 -7.43
N LEU A 161 13.09 20.45 -6.19
CA LEU A 161 14.07 21.33 -5.59
C LEU A 161 15.40 20.60 -5.39
N ASP A 162 16.49 21.33 -5.51
CA ASP A 162 17.84 20.83 -5.25
C ASP A 162 18.67 21.79 -4.36
N SER A 163 19.96 21.49 -4.18
CA SER A 163 20.84 22.26 -3.31
C SER A 163 20.95 23.75 -3.68
N SER A 164 20.73 24.12 -4.95
CA SER A 164 20.77 25.52 -5.39
C SER A 164 19.57 26.32 -4.90
N ASP A 165 18.46 25.64 -4.55
CA ASP A 165 17.20 26.26 -4.12
C ASP A 165 17.13 26.47 -2.61
N LEU A 166 18.08 25.91 -1.84
CA LEU A 166 18.03 25.89 -0.38
C LEU A 166 17.87 27.30 0.23
N SER A 167 18.57 28.30 -0.30
CA SER A 167 18.47 29.67 0.22
C SER A 167 17.08 30.26 0.03
N GLN A 168 16.47 30.07 -1.14
CA GLN A 168 15.12 30.57 -1.43
C GLN A 168 14.07 29.81 -0.63
N LEU A 169 14.23 28.48 -0.46
CA LEU A 169 13.34 27.68 0.35
C LEU A 169 13.35 28.11 1.82
N LYS A 170 14.53 28.40 2.39
CA LYS A 170 14.65 28.97 3.74
C LYS A 170 13.89 30.29 3.86
N THR A 171 14.11 31.21 2.93
CA THR A 171 13.41 32.50 2.90
C THR A 171 11.89 32.33 2.90
N VAL A 172 11.36 31.40 2.12
CA VAL A 172 9.91 31.13 2.06
C VAL A 172 9.39 30.50 3.36
N ILE A 173 10.12 29.56 3.97
CA ILE A 173 9.75 28.95 5.25
C ILE A 173 9.70 30.01 6.37
N GLU A 174 10.67 30.91 6.40
CA GLU A 174 10.77 32.00 7.38
C GLU A 174 9.72 33.09 7.15
N TRP A 175 9.35 33.34 5.89
CA TRP A 175 8.30 34.29 5.54
C TRP A 175 6.91 33.82 6.00
N MET A 176 6.67 32.50 6.05
CA MET A 176 5.39 31.93 6.48
C MET A 176 5.09 32.26 7.93
N ASN A 177 3.89 32.81 8.18
CA ASN A 177 3.43 33.17 9.52
C ASN A 177 2.02 32.62 9.77
N TRP A 178 1.64 32.51 11.03
CA TRP A 178 0.37 31.91 11.49
C TRP A 178 -0.91 32.61 10.99
N LYS A 179 -0.81 33.81 10.42
CA LYS A 179 -1.97 34.52 9.84
C LYS A 179 -2.33 33.99 8.44
N GLU A 180 -1.41 33.26 7.81
CA GLU A 180 -1.65 32.66 6.52
C GLU A 180 -2.69 31.54 6.63
N LYS A 181 -3.61 31.50 5.65
CA LYS A 181 -4.59 30.41 5.56
C LYS A 181 -3.86 29.08 5.34
N LYS A 182 -4.23 28.04 6.10
CA LYS A 182 -3.60 26.72 6.08
C LYS A 182 -2.08 26.77 6.43
N TYR A 183 -1.72 27.68 7.34
CA TYR A 183 -0.32 27.86 7.75
C TYR A 183 0.40 26.56 8.08
N LEU A 184 -0.18 25.71 8.94
CA LEU A 184 0.48 24.46 9.36
C LEU A 184 0.74 23.53 8.19
N ASP A 185 -0.27 23.24 7.38
CA ASP A 185 -0.16 22.34 6.23
C ASP A 185 0.86 22.85 5.19
N THR A 186 0.79 24.16 4.91
CA THR A 186 1.66 24.79 3.94
C THR A 186 3.12 24.79 4.40
N LYS A 187 3.34 25.16 5.68
CA LYS A 187 4.70 25.18 6.26
C LYS A 187 5.28 23.77 6.40
N ALA A 188 4.46 22.79 6.79
CA ALA A 188 4.83 21.38 6.82
C ALA A 188 5.29 20.89 5.42
N SER A 189 4.52 21.22 4.38
CA SER A 189 4.88 20.85 3.00
C SER A 189 6.19 21.48 2.54
N LEU A 190 6.46 22.73 2.92
CA LEU A 190 7.75 23.40 2.64
C LEU A 190 8.92 22.77 3.42
N ILE A 191 8.70 22.42 4.68
CA ILE A 191 9.70 21.71 5.50
C ILE A 191 10.01 20.34 4.89
N ASN A 192 8.99 19.61 4.43
CA ASN A 192 9.18 18.31 3.79
C ASN A 192 10.04 18.41 2.51
N LYS A 193 9.99 19.53 1.78
CA LYS A 193 10.90 19.78 0.64
C LYS A 193 12.38 19.90 1.03
N LEU A 194 12.71 20.19 2.28
CA LEU A 194 14.10 20.14 2.75
C LEU A 194 14.64 18.70 2.81
N GLY A 195 13.75 17.70 2.96
CA GLY A 195 14.08 16.28 2.88
C GLY A 195 14.61 15.85 1.50
N ASP A 196 14.18 16.51 0.43
CA ASP A 196 14.67 16.28 -0.93
C ASP A 196 16.08 16.83 -1.14
N ILE A 197 16.48 17.88 -0.36
CA ILE A 197 17.76 18.57 -0.46
C ILE A 197 18.79 17.93 0.50
N LYS A 198 19.38 16.81 0.09
CA LYS A 198 20.25 15.95 0.90
C LYS A 198 21.65 16.53 1.14
N THR A 199 21.72 17.73 1.74
CA THR A 199 22.98 18.44 2.03
C THR A 199 23.16 18.68 3.52
N LYS A 200 24.42 18.85 3.97
CA LYS A 200 24.71 19.23 5.37
C LYS A 200 24.02 20.54 5.78
N PRO A 201 24.08 21.64 4.97
CA PRO A 201 23.38 22.89 5.32
C PRO A 201 21.86 22.74 5.45
N SER A 202 21.23 21.80 4.71
CA SER A 202 19.81 21.49 4.87
C SER A 202 19.55 20.77 6.19
N ALA A 203 20.37 19.77 6.55
CA ALA A 203 20.25 19.06 7.81
C ALA A 203 20.47 19.99 9.02
N ASP A 204 21.45 20.90 8.96
CA ASP A 204 21.68 21.88 10.01
C ASP A 204 20.51 22.86 10.16
N TYR A 205 19.89 23.24 9.05
CA TYR A 205 18.71 24.11 9.09
C TYR A 205 17.49 23.38 9.66
N LEU A 206 17.27 22.10 9.31
CA LEU A 206 16.23 21.27 9.92
C LEU A 206 16.39 21.16 11.44
N LYS A 207 17.63 21.04 11.93
CA LYS A 207 17.93 21.09 13.38
C LYS A 207 17.55 22.44 13.99
N GLN A 208 17.89 23.55 13.33
CA GLN A 208 17.51 24.88 13.78
C GLN A 208 15.99 25.07 13.81
N LEU A 209 15.29 24.60 12.77
CA LEU A 209 13.83 24.63 12.71
C LEU A 209 13.19 23.83 13.83
N TYR A 210 13.72 22.65 14.15
CA TYR A 210 13.21 21.82 15.22
C TYR A 210 13.12 22.58 16.55
N TYR A 211 14.20 23.26 16.93
CA TYR A 211 14.21 24.06 18.16
C TYR A 211 13.45 25.39 18.07
N ALA A 212 13.33 25.96 16.87
CA ALA A 212 12.55 27.18 16.67
C ALA A 212 11.03 26.96 16.65
N LEU A 213 10.58 25.71 16.51
CA LEU A 213 9.19 25.29 16.41
C LEU A 213 8.73 24.50 17.65
N ASP A 214 9.31 24.80 18.82
CA ASP A 214 9.07 24.09 20.08
C ASP A 214 7.63 24.17 20.59
N ASP A 215 6.88 25.16 20.13
CA ASP A 215 5.43 25.34 20.39
C ASP A 215 4.52 24.59 19.40
N THR A 216 5.09 23.95 18.36
CA THR A 216 4.32 23.34 17.27
C THR A 216 4.82 21.94 16.95
N VAL A 217 4.40 20.97 17.77
CA VAL A 217 4.85 19.56 17.70
C VAL A 217 4.71 18.96 16.28
N GLN A 218 3.64 19.27 15.55
CA GLN A 218 3.45 18.77 14.18
C GLN A 218 4.62 19.21 13.26
N LEU A 219 5.02 20.47 13.32
CA LEU A 219 6.12 20.97 12.49
C LEU A 219 7.47 20.44 12.95
N GLN A 220 7.63 20.14 14.26
CA GLN A 220 8.80 19.42 14.76
C GLN A 220 8.89 18.02 14.16
N TYR A 221 7.77 17.27 14.09
CA TYR A 221 7.75 15.95 13.45
C TYR A 221 8.14 16.03 11.96
N ASN A 222 7.60 17.01 11.22
CA ASN A 222 7.98 17.20 9.82
C ASN A 222 9.47 17.51 9.66
N ALA A 223 10.07 18.28 10.58
CA ALA A 223 11.50 18.56 10.55
C ALA A 223 12.33 17.29 10.78
N LEU A 224 11.93 16.43 11.73
CA LEU A 224 12.60 15.15 12.00
C LEU A 224 12.42 14.14 10.85
N GLU A 225 11.21 14.02 10.30
CA GLU A 225 10.93 13.18 9.13
C GLU A 225 11.80 13.61 7.95
N SER A 226 11.80 14.90 7.61
CA SER A 226 12.62 15.45 6.53
C SER A 226 14.11 15.23 6.75
N LEU A 227 14.59 15.32 8.00
CA LEU A 227 15.98 15.06 8.35
C LEU A 227 16.35 13.59 8.08
N LEU A 228 15.51 12.65 8.47
CA LEU A 228 15.74 11.21 8.27
C LEU A 228 15.63 10.81 6.79
N GLN A 229 14.75 11.47 6.00
CA GLN A 229 14.61 11.27 4.55
C GLN A 229 15.89 11.60 3.77
N HIS A 230 16.83 12.35 4.34
CA HIS A 230 18.16 12.52 3.73
C HIS A 230 18.88 11.18 3.55
N LYS A 231 18.64 10.18 4.42
CA LYS A 231 19.28 8.87 4.41
C LYS A 231 20.82 8.97 4.35
N THR A 232 21.40 9.92 5.12
CA THR A 232 22.85 10.14 5.24
C THR A 232 23.31 10.00 6.67
N GLN A 233 24.55 9.54 6.88
CA GLN A 233 25.12 9.41 8.22
C GLN A 233 25.14 10.75 8.97
N TYR A 234 25.37 11.86 8.25
CA TYR A 234 25.37 13.19 8.85
C TYR A 234 24.00 13.54 9.43
N ALA A 235 22.93 13.36 8.66
CA ALA A 235 21.57 13.64 9.10
C ALA A 235 21.16 12.76 10.30
N TYR A 236 21.54 11.49 10.30
CA TYR A 236 21.30 10.58 11.43
C TYR A 236 22.09 11.00 12.69
N ASN A 237 23.31 11.53 12.54
CA ASN A 237 24.04 12.10 13.66
C ASN A 237 23.34 13.36 14.21
N VAL A 238 22.83 14.23 13.33
CA VAL A 238 22.04 15.41 13.73
C VAL A 238 20.77 14.99 14.47
N PHE A 239 20.06 14.00 13.95
CA PHE A 239 18.88 13.41 14.61
C PHE A 239 19.23 12.86 16.00
N ARG A 240 20.32 12.07 16.11
CA ARG A 240 20.82 11.57 17.39
C ARG A 240 21.07 12.70 18.39
N ASP A 241 21.68 13.81 17.96
CA ASP A 241 21.99 14.93 18.81
C ASP A 241 20.69 15.61 19.32
N ILE A 242 19.66 15.71 18.48
CA ILE A 242 18.34 16.21 18.88
C ILE A 242 17.72 15.28 19.94
N ILE A 243 17.65 13.98 19.66
CA ILE A 243 17.03 13.00 20.57
C ILE A 243 17.74 12.95 21.93
N ASN A 244 19.06 13.09 21.96
CA ASN A 244 19.83 13.13 23.22
C ASN A 244 19.62 14.43 24.02
N THR A 245 19.25 15.52 23.35
CA THR A 245 19.08 16.82 23.98
C THR A 245 17.64 17.06 24.40
N GLU A 246 16.73 16.87 23.48
CA GLU A 246 15.31 17.19 23.66
C GLU A 246 14.46 16.34 22.68
N PRO A 247 14.14 15.09 23.06
CA PRO A 247 13.25 14.27 22.23
C PRO A 247 11.85 14.91 22.14
N PRO A 248 11.18 14.88 20.97
CA PRO A 248 9.86 15.48 20.81
C PRO A 248 8.83 14.79 21.71
N VAL A 249 7.85 15.55 22.16
CA VAL A 249 6.70 14.99 22.89
C VAL A 249 5.84 14.21 21.91
N LEU A 250 5.61 12.93 22.15
CA LEU A 250 4.65 12.15 21.35
C LEU A 250 3.25 12.31 21.93
N ILE A 251 2.30 12.75 21.10
CA ILE A 251 0.90 12.89 21.49
C ILE A 251 0.20 11.57 21.20
N ASN A 252 -0.18 10.82 22.22
CA ASN A 252 -0.86 9.53 22.07
C ASN A 252 -2.26 9.71 21.46
N SER A 253 -2.49 9.07 20.32
CA SER A 253 -3.69 9.25 19.48
C SER A 253 -4.96 8.59 20.00
N ILE A 254 -4.92 7.83 21.07
CA ILE A 254 -6.04 6.92 21.43
C ILE A 254 -7.00 7.49 22.50
N GLY A 255 -6.57 8.42 23.35
CA GLY A 255 -7.44 8.97 24.42
C GLY A 255 -7.96 10.37 24.15
N ASP A 256 -7.13 11.25 23.64
CA ASP A 256 -7.40 12.70 23.67
C ASP A 256 -7.99 13.25 22.35
N TYR A 257 -7.95 12.49 21.24
CA TYR A 257 -8.42 12.98 19.94
C TYR A 257 -9.94 13.09 19.81
N ALA A 258 -10.69 12.30 20.55
CA ALA A 258 -12.14 12.44 20.56
C ALA A 258 -12.55 13.84 21.07
N ASP A 259 -11.81 14.37 22.06
CA ASP A 259 -12.07 15.70 22.63
C ASP A 259 -11.47 16.82 21.76
N TYR A 260 -10.29 16.64 21.17
CA TYR A 260 -9.69 17.65 20.30
C TYR A 260 -10.44 17.86 18.98
N ARG A 261 -11.05 16.83 18.39
CA ARG A 261 -11.94 16.98 17.22
C ARG A 261 -13.15 17.86 17.52
N TYR A 262 -13.59 17.87 18.76
CA TYR A 262 -14.72 18.69 19.19
C TYR A 262 -14.34 20.18 19.42
N TYR A 263 -13.08 20.44 19.78
CA TYR A 263 -12.62 21.80 20.13
C TYR A 263 -11.80 22.49 19.04
N SER A 264 -11.38 21.84 17.99
CA SER A 264 -10.65 22.47 16.87
C SER A 264 -11.21 22.09 15.50
N PRO A 265 -12.16 22.88 14.97
CA PRO A 265 -12.65 22.73 13.59
C PRO A 265 -11.53 22.80 12.53
N LEU A 266 -10.39 23.43 12.86
CA LEU A 266 -9.20 23.51 12.00
C LEU A 266 -8.50 22.17 11.84
N LEU A 267 -8.49 21.32 12.87
CA LEU A 267 -7.87 19.98 12.82
C LEU A 267 -8.77 18.96 12.13
N ALA A 268 -10.09 19.13 12.21
CA ALA A 268 -11.06 18.29 11.52
C ALA A 268 -11.11 18.52 9.99
N ALA A 269 -10.72 19.72 9.54
CA ALA A 269 -10.76 20.11 8.13
C ALA A 269 -9.54 19.66 7.33
N SER A 270 -8.44 19.28 7.99
CA SER A 270 -7.19 18.91 7.29
C SER A 270 -7.19 17.49 6.71
N GLY A 271 -8.14 16.62 7.05
CA GLY A 271 -8.23 15.26 6.51
C GLY A 271 -7.01 14.36 6.78
N SER A 272 -5.92 14.94 7.22
CA SER A 272 -4.71 14.25 7.66
C SER A 272 -4.86 13.93 9.15
N GLY A 273 -5.12 12.67 9.47
CA GLY A 273 -4.95 12.19 10.84
C GLY A 273 -3.52 12.56 11.28
N PHE A 274 -3.37 13.20 12.43
CA PHE A 274 -2.07 13.41 13.04
C PHE A 274 -1.38 12.06 13.19
N ASP A 275 -0.35 11.85 12.42
CA ASP A 275 0.43 10.62 12.43
C ASP A 275 1.53 10.80 13.48
N ASN A 276 1.18 10.42 14.71
CA ASN A 276 2.07 10.53 15.85
C ASN A 276 3.22 9.54 15.73
N GLY A 277 4.36 10.03 15.31
CA GLY A 277 5.56 9.23 15.27
C GLY A 277 5.96 8.69 13.91
N LYS A 278 5.37 9.16 12.80
CA LYS A 278 5.77 8.76 11.44
C LYS A 278 7.28 8.94 11.18
N PHE A 279 7.91 9.94 11.79
CA PHE A 279 9.37 10.08 11.73
C PHE A 279 10.11 8.86 12.32
N LEU A 280 9.50 8.09 13.24
CA LEU A 280 10.08 6.84 13.77
C LEU A 280 10.02 5.72 12.72
N ASP A 281 9.04 5.73 11.81
CA ASP A 281 8.94 4.76 10.71
C ASP A 281 10.09 4.94 9.72
N GLU A 282 10.54 6.18 9.49
CA GLU A 282 11.72 6.48 8.65
C GLU A 282 13.02 5.81 9.17
N LEU A 283 13.08 5.52 10.47
CA LEU A 283 14.21 4.77 11.04
C LEU A 283 14.24 3.32 10.56
N SER A 284 13.07 2.69 10.37
CA SER A 284 12.95 1.33 9.84
C SER A 284 13.35 1.26 8.37
N ASP A 285 13.10 2.31 7.59
CA ASP A 285 13.49 2.41 6.18
C ASP A 285 15.01 2.33 5.93
N SER A 286 15.80 2.63 6.97
CA SER A 286 17.26 2.68 6.86
C SER A 286 17.96 2.06 8.08
N LEU A 287 17.64 0.80 8.41
CA LEU A 287 18.11 0.09 9.60
C LEU A 287 19.62 0.14 9.79
N LYS A 288 20.43 0.15 8.72
CA LYS A 288 21.91 0.25 8.80
C LYS A 288 22.36 1.60 9.36
N LEU A 289 21.72 2.70 8.96
CA LEU A 289 22.00 4.03 9.50
C LEU A 289 21.48 4.15 10.92
N THR A 290 20.27 3.66 11.17
CA THR A 290 19.66 3.63 12.50
C THR A 290 20.49 2.86 13.51
N ARG A 291 21.15 1.77 13.10
CA ARG A 291 22.08 1.02 13.95
C ARG A 291 23.19 1.89 14.49
N THR A 292 23.66 2.89 13.74
CA THR A 292 24.76 3.77 14.17
C THR A 292 24.37 4.70 15.31
N ILE A 293 23.09 4.97 15.47
CA ILE A 293 22.52 5.86 16.51
C ILE A 293 21.76 5.08 17.61
N LEU A 294 21.75 3.75 17.53
CA LEU A 294 21.04 2.89 18.49
C LEU A 294 21.31 3.24 19.97
N PRO A 295 22.56 3.55 20.42
CA PRO A 295 22.81 3.92 21.80
C PRO A 295 22.01 5.14 22.30
N ALA A 296 21.61 6.04 21.40
CA ALA A 296 20.76 7.19 21.73
C ALA A 296 19.27 6.84 21.74
N LEU A 297 18.87 5.82 20.98
CA LEU A 297 17.46 5.37 20.92
C LEU A 297 17.08 4.48 22.11
N LEU A 298 17.98 3.66 22.60
CA LEU A 298 17.70 2.71 23.68
C LEU A 298 17.18 3.35 24.98
N PRO A 299 17.67 4.51 25.45
CA PRO A 299 17.09 5.17 26.63
C PRO A 299 15.62 5.53 26.50
N LEU A 300 15.12 5.73 25.25
CA LEU A 300 13.69 6.01 24.98
C LEU A 300 12.78 4.83 25.33
N LEU A 301 13.31 3.61 25.51
CA LEU A 301 12.57 2.48 26.06
C LEU A 301 12.04 2.74 27.50
N ASN A 302 12.54 3.76 28.19
CA ASN A 302 12.06 4.16 29.50
C ASN A 302 10.90 5.16 29.45
N LEU A 303 10.60 5.71 28.26
CA LEU A 303 9.48 6.62 28.00
C LEU A 303 8.33 5.80 27.41
N GLU A 304 7.18 5.80 28.09
CA GLU A 304 6.03 4.95 27.70
C GLU A 304 5.59 5.22 26.26
N ASP A 305 5.55 6.49 25.85
CA ASP A 305 5.12 6.91 24.51
C ASP A 305 6.05 6.39 23.39
N TYR A 306 7.32 6.23 23.65
CA TYR A 306 8.32 5.74 22.68
C TYR A 306 8.51 4.24 22.70
N LYS A 307 8.17 3.61 23.81
CA LYS A 307 8.54 2.21 24.12
C LYS A 307 8.15 1.26 23.00
N SER A 308 6.90 1.29 22.57
CA SER A 308 6.40 0.35 21.53
C SER A 308 7.13 0.52 20.20
N ALA A 309 7.32 1.77 19.74
CA ALA A 309 8.04 2.07 18.51
C ALA A 309 9.50 1.65 18.55
N ILE A 310 10.19 1.92 19.66
CA ILE A 310 11.61 1.55 19.81
C ILE A 310 11.76 0.03 19.98
N MET A 311 10.84 -0.65 20.65
CA MET A 311 10.83 -2.12 20.72
C MET A 311 10.65 -2.74 19.33
N LYS A 312 9.70 -2.23 18.53
CA LYS A 312 9.47 -2.68 17.16
C LYS A 312 10.74 -2.51 16.32
N LEU A 313 11.32 -1.32 16.32
CA LEU A 313 12.55 -1.00 15.62
C LEU A 313 13.73 -1.90 16.05
N LEU A 314 13.90 -2.10 17.35
CA LEU A 314 14.94 -2.99 17.89
C LEU A 314 14.69 -4.45 17.46
N GLY A 315 13.43 -4.89 17.46
CA GLY A 315 13.02 -6.22 16.96
C GLY A 315 13.38 -6.42 15.49
N GLU A 316 13.11 -5.45 14.64
CA GLU A 316 13.49 -5.48 13.21
C GLU A 316 15.01 -5.58 13.01
N MET A 317 15.77 -4.84 13.83
CA MET A 317 17.23 -4.92 13.79
C MET A 317 17.78 -6.26 14.30
N VAL A 318 17.18 -6.84 15.33
CA VAL A 318 17.52 -8.17 15.83
C VAL A 318 17.21 -9.23 14.78
N ASP A 319 16.03 -9.17 14.19
CA ASP A 319 15.57 -10.09 13.14
C ASP A 319 16.43 -10.02 11.86
N SER A 320 16.94 -8.83 11.54
CA SER A 320 17.87 -8.59 10.43
C SER A 320 19.34 -8.88 10.77
N ASN A 321 19.63 -9.39 11.97
CA ASN A 321 21.00 -9.62 12.47
C ASN A 321 21.90 -8.37 12.51
N LEU A 322 21.33 -7.18 12.55
CA LEU A 322 22.07 -5.91 12.66
C LEU A 322 22.47 -5.58 14.10
N VAL A 323 21.75 -6.13 15.07
CA VAL A 323 21.94 -5.90 16.50
C VAL A 323 22.16 -7.23 17.21
N LYS A 324 23.14 -7.27 18.12
CA LYS A 324 23.49 -8.45 18.92
C LYS A 324 22.99 -8.28 20.37
N PRO A 325 22.80 -9.37 21.11
CA PRO A 325 22.36 -9.31 22.52
C PRO A 325 23.15 -8.29 23.38
N LYS A 326 24.45 -8.22 23.19
CA LYS A 326 25.33 -7.28 23.93
C LYS A 326 24.99 -5.80 23.72
N ASP A 327 24.40 -5.46 22.58
CA ASP A 327 24.12 -4.06 22.23
C ASP A 327 22.95 -3.49 23.09
N TYR A 328 22.09 -4.35 23.65
CA TYR A 328 20.96 -3.96 24.51
C TYR A 328 20.86 -4.78 25.81
N GLU A 329 21.96 -5.43 26.22
CA GLU A 329 22.02 -6.29 27.42
C GLU A 329 21.59 -5.55 28.69
N MET A 330 21.87 -4.26 28.80
CA MET A 330 21.47 -3.45 29.96
C MET A 330 19.93 -3.39 30.15
N TYR A 331 19.14 -3.62 29.10
CA TYR A 331 17.68 -3.63 29.12
C TYR A 331 17.10 -5.04 29.32
N PHE A 332 17.91 -6.10 29.28
CA PHE A 332 17.47 -7.48 29.39
C PHE A 332 16.59 -7.73 30.62
N GLY A 333 17.00 -7.27 31.78
CA GLY A 333 16.25 -7.44 33.03
C GLY A 333 14.87 -6.78 32.97
N LYS A 334 14.80 -5.58 32.41
CA LYS A 334 13.54 -4.84 32.20
C LYS A 334 12.63 -5.61 31.24
N LEU A 335 13.13 -6.00 30.06
CA LEU A 335 12.37 -6.75 29.06
C LEU A 335 11.83 -8.07 29.62
N MET A 336 12.62 -8.79 30.43
CA MET A 336 12.19 -10.03 31.08
C MET A 336 11.04 -9.82 32.07
N ILE A 337 11.11 -8.77 32.88
CA ILE A 337 10.07 -8.46 33.88
C ILE A 337 8.78 -8.07 33.17
N GLU A 338 8.87 -7.20 32.20
CA GLU A 338 7.72 -6.71 31.43
C GLU A 338 7.06 -7.85 30.64
N ALA A 339 7.84 -8.69 29.93
CA ALA A 339 7.33 -9.86 29.24
C ALA A 339 6.55 -10.82 30.17
N LYS A 340 7.05 -11.06 31.39
CA LYS A 340 6.36 -11.87 32.38
C LYS A 340 5.07 -11.22 32.88
N GLN A 341 5.07 -9.90 33.05
CA GLN A 341 3.87 -9.16 33.46
C GLN A 341 2.79 -9.19 32.37
N GLU A 342 3.17 -8.93 31.12
CA GLU A 342 2.24 -8.97 29.99
C GLU A 342 1.68 -10.38 29.76
N LEU A 343 2.51 -11.42 29.85
CA LEU A 343 2.05 -12.80 29.76
C LEU A 343 1.08 -13.17 30.89
N LYS A 344 1.31 -12.62 32.10
CA LYS A 344 0.38 -12.82 33.24
C LYS A 344 -0.94 -12.08 33.01
N LYS A 345 -0.91 -10.84 32.51
CA LYS A 345 -2.11 -10.07 32.13
C LYS A 345 -2.92 -10.84 31.08
N GLN A 346 -2.25 -11.33 30.02
CA GLN A 346 -2.87 -12.15 28.98
C GLN A 346 -3.56 -13.37 29.57
N SER A 347 -2.87 -14.13 30.41
CA SER A 347 -3.44 -15.33 31.08
C SER A 347 -4.65 -15.01 31.96
N ILE A 348 -4.66 -13.85 32.64
CA ILE A 348 -5.79 -13.39 33.43
C ILE A 348 -6.99 -13.05 32.54
N ALA A 349 -6.75 -12.32 31.45
CA ALA A 349 -7.76 -11.95 30.47
C ALA A 349 -8.40 -13.18 29.81
N GLU A 350 -7.58 -14.17 29.43
CA GLU A 350 -8.05 -15.47 28.89
C GLU A 350 -8.95 -16.22 29.87
N LYS A 351 -8.56 -16.27 31.13
CA LYS A 351 -9.38 -16.94 32.19
C LYS A 351 -10.70 -16.22 32.41
N LYS A 352 -10.68 -14.85 32.40
CA LYS A 352 -11.89 -14.04 32.53
C LYS A 352 -12.85 -14.30 31.38
N LYS A 353 -12.38 -14.24 30.12
CA LYS A 353 -13.19 -14.57 28.93
C LYS A 353 -13.77 -16.01 29.01
N ALA A 354 -13.00 -16.99 29.47
CA ALA A 354 -13.48 -18.37 29.62
C ALA A 354 -14.59 -18.52 30.67
N ILE A 355 -14.50 -17.76 31.76
CA ILE A 355 -15.54 -17.75 32.81
C ILE A 355 -16.82 -17.08 32.27
N GLU A 356 -16.70 -15.91 31.69
CA GLU A 356 -17.82 -15.16 31.08
C GLU A 356 -18.56 -16.02 30.05
N LYS A 357 -17.80 -16.68 29.15
CA LYS A 357 -18.40 -17.59 28.15
C LYS A 357 -19.14 -18.78 28.81
N ALA A 358 -18.56 -19.36 29.83
CA ALA A 358 -19.21 -20.46 30.57
C ALA A 358 -20.48 -20.02 31.34
N GLU A 359 -20.57 -18.75 31.73
CA GLU A 359 -21.76 -18.16 32.35
C GLU A 359 -22.85 -17.89 31.31
N VAL A 360 -22.49 -17.30 30.16
CA VAL A 360 -23.42 -17.08 29.03
C VAL A 360 -23.99 -18.40 28.51
N ASP A 361 -23.17 -19.42 28.30
CA ASP A 361 -23.62 -20.78 27.89
C ASP A 361 -24.62 -21.42 28.86
N LYS A 362 -24.57 -21.02 30.14
CA LYS A 362 -25.55 -21.46 31.17
C LYS A 362 -26.86 -20.67 31.11
N GLU A 363 -26.81 -19.39 30.74
CA GLU A 363 -27.97 -18.51 30.65
C GLU A 363 -28.74 -18.66 29.33
N GLU A 364 -28.06 -18.88 28.19
CA GLU A 364 -28.70 -19.09 26.88
C GLU A 364 -29.58 -20.34 26.83
N LYS A 365 -29.44 -21.26 27.75
CA LYS A 365 -30.44 -22.32 27.95
C LYS A 365 -31.79 -21.81 28.48
N LYS A 366 -31.90 -20.53 28.82
CA LYS A 366 -33.13 -19.97 29.40
C LYS A 366 -33.85 -18.90 28.57
N VAL A 367 -33.21 -18.16 27.68
CA VAL A 367 -33.90 -17.12 26.87
C VAL A 367 -33.15 -16.82 25.56
N SER A 368 -33.80 -17.10 24.44
CA SER A 368 -33.43 -16.48 23.15
C SER A 368 -34.10 -15.12 23.07
N VAL A 369 -33.38 -14.03 22.97
CA VAL A 369 -33.70 -12.79 22.19
C VAL A 369 -32.69 -11.69 22.53
N TYR A 370 -32.09 -11.11 21.46
CA TYR A 370 -31.24 -9.92 21.42
C TYR A 370 -29.81 -10.03 21.99
N SER A 371 -28.89 -10.42 21.15
CA SER A 371 -27.53 -9.87 21.14
C SER A 371 -27.17 -9.49 19.70
N TYR A 372 -27.45 -8.24 19.37
CA TYR A 372 -26.84 -7.55 18.24
C TYR A 372 -25.52 -6.97 18.73
N TYR A 373 -24.44 -7.29 18.08
CA TYR A 373 -23.02 -7.07 18.34
C TYR A 373 -22.33 -8.23 19.08
N ASP A 374 -22.30 -9.37 18.40
CA ASP A 374 -21.16 -10.26 18.53
C ASP A 374 -19.97 -9.49 17.92
N ASP A 375 -19.19 -8.84 18.77
CA ASP A 375 -17.80 -8.49 18.48
C ASP A 375 -17.09 -9.85 18.35
N ALA A 376 -17.22 -10.43 17.15
CA ALA A 376 -16.50 -11.60 16.75
C ALA A 376 -15.04 -11.37 17.13
N ASP A 377 -14.55 -12.20 18.03
CA ASP A 377 -13.16 -12.40 18.38
C ASP A 377 -12.21 -11.38 17.72
N LYS A 378 -12.17 -10.15 18.21
CA LYS A 378 -10.96 -9.36 18.10
C LYS A 378 -9.97 -10.15 18.94
N ASP A 379 -9.33 -11.12 18.30
CA ASP A 379 -8.02 -11.59 18.68
C ASP A 379 -7.12 -10.35 18.59
N THR A 380 -7.25 -9.45 19.55
CA THR A 380 -6.30 -8.39 19.80
C THR A 380 -5.09 -9.11 20.34
N GLY A 381 -4.33 -9.72 19.42
CA GLY A 381 -3.06 -10.32 19.76
C GLY A 381 -2.29 -9.29 20.57
N ASN A 382 -1.70 -9.71 21.67
CA ASN A 382 -0.81 -8.85 22.42
C ASN A 382 0.49 -8.77 21.62
N ASP A 383 0.54 -7.82 20.66
CA ASP A 383 1.69 -7.60 19.77
C ASP A 383 2.97 -7.39 20.56
N ASP A 384 2.86 -6.79 21.75
CA ASP A 384 3.99 -6.58 22.64
C ASP A 384 4.63 -7.91 23.08
N LEU A 385 3.85 -8.96 23.34
CA LEU A 385 4.40 -10.27 23.69
C LEU A 385 5.23 -10.90 22.58
N SER A 386 4.82 -10.74 21.32
CA SER A 386 5.60 -11.20 20.17
C SER A 386 6.93 -10.43 20.04
N LEU A 387 6.91 -9.12 20.30
CA LEU A 387 8.12 -8.30 20.33
C LEU A 387 9.07 -8.73 21.47
N TYR A 388 8.55 -8.94 22.68
CA TYR A 388 9.36 -9.47 23.79
C TYR A 388 9.97 -10.82 23.45
N ALA A 389 9.21 -11.73 22.83
CA ALA A 389 9.74 -13.02 22.40
C ALA A 389 10.93 -12.84 21.45
N THR A 390 10.82 -11.95 20.46
CA THR A 390 11.87 -11.66 19.48
C THR A 390 13.12 -11.08 20.16
N LEU A 391 12.96 -10.11 21.06
CA LEU A 391 14.06 -9.46 21.76
C LEU A 391 14.76 -10.37 22.78
N LEU A 392 14.04 -11.30 23.37
CA LEU A 392 14.57 -12.23 24.36
C LEU A 392 15.16 -13.51 23.73
N LEU A 393 14.69 -13.92 22.56
CA LEU A 393 15.14 -15.15 21.90
C LEU A 393 16.68 -15.24 21.73
N PRO A 394 17.41 -14.17 21.38
CA PRO A 394 18.88 -14.22 21.27
C PRO A 394 19.60 -14.63 22.56
N TYR A 395 18.95 -14.54 23.72
CA TYR A 395 19.48 -14.98 25.01
C TYR A 395 19.07 -16.43 25.38
N TRP A 396 18.45 -17.17 24.46
CA TRP A 396 17.94 -18.52 24.70
C TRP A 396 18.98 -19.48 25.29
N GLU A 397 20.23 -19.45 24.78
CA GLU A 397 21.31 -20.33 25.21
C GLU A 397 22.09 -19.78 26.43
N THR A 398 22.07 -18.48 26.60
CA THR A 398 22.89 -17.81 27.64
C THR A 398 22.11 -17.58 28.93
N ASN A 399 20.77 -17.62 28.88
CA ASN A 399 19.92 -17.40 30.05
C ASN A 399 18.81 -18.45 30.15
N THR A 400 18.89 -19.28 31.18
CA THR A 400 17.98 -20.42 31.40
C THR A 400 16.52 -20.05 31.67
N THR A 401 16.23 -18.77 31.95
CA THR A 401 14.85 -18.30 32.22
C THR A 401 14.09 -17.88 30.95
N VAL A 402 14.79 -17.68 29.85
CA VAL A 402 14.19 -17.23 28.57
C VAL A 402 13.38 -18.34 27.91
N SER A 403 13.98 -19.53 27.78
CA SER A 403 13.32 -20.67 27.15
C SER A 403 11.97 -21.04 27.83
N PRO A 404 11.86 -21.17 29.16
CA PRO A 404 10.57 -21.41 29.78
C PRO A 404 9.52 -20.33 29.54
N LEU A 405 9.93 -19.06 29.50
CA LEU A 405 9.03 -17.95 29.24
C LEU A 405 8.44 -18.03 27.83
N ILE A 406 9.29 -18.19 26.80
CA ILE A 406 8.84 -18.31 25.40
C ILE A 406 8.01 -19.59 25.20
N GLN A 407 8.40 -20.71 25.81
CA GLN A 407 7.59 -21.95 25.79
C GLN A 407 6.21 -21.78 26.47
N GLN A 408 6.10 -20.88 27.44
CA GLN A 408 4.81 -20.58 28.08
C GLN A 408 3.91 -19.76 27.13
N MET A 409 4.45 -18.90 26.26
CA MET A 409 3.68 -18.18 25.25
C MET A 409 3.01 -19.13 24.25
N LEU A 410 3.63 -20.27 23.93
CA LEU A 410 3.02 -21.32 23.11
C LEU A 410 1.79 -21.98 23.75
N LYS A 411 1.60 -21.86 25.09
CA LYS A 411 0.46 -22.39 25.81
C LYS A 411 -0.71 -21.41 25.93
N SER A 412 -0.53 -20.15 25.51
CA SER A 412 -1.60 -19.16 25.49
C SER A 412 -2.80 -19.64 24.66
N ASN A 413 -4.00 -19.22 25.01
CA ASN A 413 -5.19 -19.42 24.16
C ASN A 413 -5.27 -18.45 22.99
N ASP A 414 -4.50 -17.37 23.03
CA ASP A 414 -4.34 -16.44 21.92
C ASP A 414 -3.64 -17.14 20.76
N LYS A 415 -4.37 -17.32 19.65
CA LYS A 415 -3.89 -18.02 18.47
C LYS A 415 -2.80 -17.24 17.74
N VAL A 416 -2.89 -15.89 17.76
CA VAL A 416 -1.93 -15.01 17.10
C VAL A 416 -0.58 -15.09 17.80
N LEU A 417 -0.56 -14.90 19.12
CA LEU A 417 0.66 -15.04 19.93
C LEU A 417 1.29 -16.43 19.76
N LYS A 418 0.48 -17.48 19.85
CA LYS A 418 0.94 -18.87 19.68
C LYS A 418 1.54 -19.11 18.30
N TYR A 419 0.90 -18.62 17.24
CA TYR A 419 1.35 -18.73 15.86
C TYR A 419 2.67 -17.99 15.62
N ASN A 420 2.73 -16.72 16.01
CA ASN A 420 3.93 -15.90 15.87
C ASN A 420 5.12 -16.47 16.66
N THR A 421 4.87 -16.94 17.88
CA THR A 421 5.91 -17.58 18.71
C THR A 421 6.41 -18.88 18.06
N MET A 422 5.52 -19.70 17.52
CA MET A 422 5.88 -20.93 16.81
C MET A 422 6.76 -20.61 15.58
N LEU A 423 6.37 -19.63 14.75
CA LEU A 423 7.15 -19.23 13.58
C LEU A 423 8.51 -18.64 13.97
N LEU A 424 8.58 -17.86 15.04
CA LEU A 424 9.83 -17.31 15.56
C LEU A 424 10.80 -18.43 15.98
N LEU A 425 10.31 -19.43 16.71
CA LEU A 425 11.11 -20.59 17.12
C LEU A 425 11.56 -21.41 15.91
N LEU A 426 10.68 -21.63 14.96
CA LEU A 426 10.99 -22.34 13.71
C LEU A 426 12.09 -21.62 12.91
N LYS A 427 11.97 -20.31 12.73
CA LYS A 427 12.93 -19.46 12.01
C LYS A 427 14.34 -19.57 12.62
N HIS A 428 14.42 -19.65 13.94
CA HIS A 428 15.68 -19.71 14.68
C HIS A 428 16.10 -21.14 15.07
N ASN A 429 15.49 -22.18 14.49
CA ASN A 429 15.75 -23.59 14.76
C ASN A 429 15.69 -23.94 16.27
N LYS A 430 14.75 -23.35 17.00
CA LYS A 430 14.51 -23.66 18.41
C LYS A 430 13.39 -24.69 18.55
N PRO A 431 13.42 -25.55 19.60
CA PRO A 431 12.45 -26.61 19.78
C PRO A 431 11.06 -26.06 20.12
N PHE A 432 10.03 -26.63 19.48
CA PHE A 432 8.62 -26.44 19.80
C PHE A 432 7.82 -27.71 19.46
N PRO A 433 6.60 -27.90 20.00
CA PRO A 433 5.79 -29.08 19.71
C PRO A 433 5.30 -29.10 18.25
N ASP A 434 5.64 -30.13 17.47
CA ASP A 434 5.21 -30.32 16.09
C ASP A 434 3.68 -30.38 15.91
N SER A 435 2.96 -30.76 16.98
CA SER A 435 1.50 -30.73 17.03
C SER A 435 0.91 -29.36 16.74
N LEU A 436 1.67 -28.24 16.94
CA LEU A 436 1.23 -26.90 16.61
C LEU A 436 1.12 -26.70 15.10
N LEU A 437 2.02 -27.26 14.29
CA LEU A 437 1.91 -27.22 12.83
C LEU A 437 0.60 -27.89 12.37
N THR A 438 0.28 -29.05 12.93
CA THR A 438 -0.99 -29.75 12.64
C THR A 438 -2.18 -28.94 13.12
N PHE A 439 -2.10 -28.35 14.31
CA PHE A 439 -3.16 -27.49 14.86
C PHE A 439 -3.46 -26.30 13.93
N PHE A 440 -2.46 -25.50 13.54
CA PHE A 440 -2.66 -24.38 12.64
C PHE A 440 -3.02 -24.80 11.22
N GLY A 441 -2.50 -25.92 10.72
CA GLY A 441 -2.91 -26.53 9.46
C GLY A 441 -4.37 -26.95 9.45
N SER A 442 -4.95 -27.34 10.59
CA SER A 442 -6.37 -27.70 10.71
C SER A 442 -7.32 -26.49 10.65
N LEU A 443 -6.83 -25.29 10.99
CA LEU A 443 -7.62 -24.07 11.01
C LEU A 443 -7.68 -23.42 9.62
N ASP A 444 -8.85 -23.32 9.05
CA ASP A 444 -9.07 -22.72 7.71
C ASP A 444 -8.49 -21.30 7.61
N GLU A 445 -8.49 -20.53 8.69
CA GLU A 445 -8.01 -19.14 8.73
C GLU A 445 -6.48 -19.02 8.81
N TYR A 446 -5.76 -20.06 9.26
CA TYR A 446 -4.30 -20.07 9.41
C TYR A 446 -3.59 -20.94 8.37
N ARG A 447 -4.26 -21.93 7.81
CA ARG A 447 -3.66 -22.95 6.93
C ARG A 447 -2.88 -22.37 5.77
N TYR A 448 -3.46 -21.42 5.04
CA TYR A 448 -2.79 -20.81 3.90
C TYR A 448 -1.61 -19.94 4.33
N SER A 449 -1.73 -19.19 5.43
CA SER A 449 -0.62 -18.43 6.01
C SER A 449 0.52 -19.37 6.42
N LEU A 450 0.20 -20.47 7.11
CA LEU A 450 1.19 -21.48 7.48
C LEU A 450 1.91 -22.07 6.24
N TYR A 451 1.15 -22.37 5.17
CA TYR A 451 1.73 -22.87 3.91
C TYR A 451 2.71 -21.87 3.31
N THR A 452 2.35 -20.59 3.25
CA THR A 452 3.19 -19.53 2.68
C THR A 452 4.40 -19.23 3.56
N ASP A 453 4.25 -19.20 4.89
CA ASP A 453 5.33 -18.92 5.84
C ASP A 453 6.37 -20.05 5.84
N LEU A 454 5.95 -21.32 5.83
CA LEU A 454 6.87 -22.46 5.73
C LEU A 454 7.61 -22.47 4.40
N LYS A 455 6.95 -22.06 3.30
CA LYS A 455 7.59 -21.92 1.99
C LYS A 455 8.65 -20.81 2.01
N GLN A 456 8.34 -19.67 2.62
CA GLN A 456 9.26 -18.54 2.78
C GLN A 456 10.47 -18.92 3.65
N LEU A 457 10.25 -19.66 4.71
CA LEU A 457 11.31 -20.21 5.59
C LEU A 457 12.08 -21.39 4.95
N LYS A 458 11.69 -21.83 3.75
CA LYS A 458 12.30 -22.97 3.01
C LYS A 458 12.22 -24.32 3.77
N VAL A 459 11.13 -24.50 4.52
CA VAL A 459 10.83 -25.71 5.28
C VAL A 459 9.43 -26.25 4.95
N SER A 460 9.05 -26.19 3.68
CA SER A 460 7.75 -26.62 3.15
C SER A 460 7.42 -28.09 3.45
N ASP A 461 8.44 -28.93 3.62
CA ASP A 461 8.33 -30.33 4.00
C ASP A 461 7.70 -30.55 5.37
N ARG A 462 7.74 -29.54 6.25
CA ARG A 462 7.09 -29.56 7.57
C ARG A 462 5.60 -29.22 7.53
N PHE A 463 5.05 -28.82 6.36
CA PHE A 463 3.63 -28.57 6.24
C PHE A 463 2.82 -29.87 6.41
N PRO A 464 1.76 -29.91 7.21
CA PRO A 464 1.01 -31.13 7.48
C PRO A 464 0.40 -31.75 6.22
N ALA A 465 0.83 -32.96 5.86
CA ALA A 465 0.45 -33.63 4.62
C ALA A 465 -1.07 -33.79 4.43
N LEU A 466 -1.82 -33.95 5.53
CA LEU A 466 -3.28 -34.07 5.52
C LEU A 466 -3.97 -32.85 4.87
N TYR A 467 -3.42 -31.66 5.04
CA TYR A 467 -4.00 -30.40 4.57
C TYR A 467 -3.30 -29.85 3.32
N ASN A 468 -2.29 -30.57 2.80
CA ASN A 468 -1.55 -30.16 1.61
C ASN A 468 -2.27 -30.62 0.33
N ASN A 469 -3.43 -30.03 0.08
CA ASN A 469 -4.22 -30.27 -1.11
C ASN A 469 -4.90 -29.00 -1.59
N HIS A 470 -5.28 -28.97 -2.87
CA HIS A 470 -5.84 -27.78 -3.51
C HIS A 470 -7.16 -27.29 -2.89
N LEU A 471 -8.00 -28.20 -2.37
CA LEU A 471 -9.30 -27.82 -1.81
C LEU A 471 -9.14 -27.12 -0.47
N ASP A 472 -8.35 -27.69 0.43
CA ASP A 472 -8.13 -27.14 1.76
C ASP A 472 -7.34 -25.81 1.70
N LEU A 473 -6.28 -25.77 0.88
CA LEU A 473 -5.50 -24.55 0.67
C LEU A 473 -6.32 -23.49 -0.06
N GLY A 474 -7.15 -23.89 -1.05
CA GLY A 474 -8.03 -22.97 -1.77
C GLY A 474 -9.05 -22.30 -0.88
N LYS A 475 -9.75 -23.08 -0.04
CA LYS A 475 -10.70 -22.52 0.94
C LYS A 475 -10.00 -21.55 1.88
N SER A 476 -8.86 -21.93 2.43
CA SER A 476 -8.09 -21.11 3.35
C SER A 476 -7.57 -19.84 2.68
N SER A 477 -7.10 -19.89 1.43
CA SER A 477 -6.62 -18.71 0.69
C SER A 477 -7.73 -17.69 0.40
N LEU A 478 -8.99 -18.13 0.26
CA LEU A 478 -10.13 -17.24 0.19
C LEU A 478 -10.38 -16.53 1.52
N LEU A 479 -10.34 -17.26 2.63
CA LEU A 479 -10.63 -16.72 3.95
C LEU A 479 -9.53 -15.76 4.43
N SER A 480 -8.27 -16.01 4.08
CA SER A 480 -7.15 -15.13 4.41
C SER A 480 -7.22 -13.76 3.74
N LYS A 481 -7.93 -13.62 2.61
CA LYS A 481 -8.08 -12.33 1.91
C LYS A 481 -9.12 -11.39 2.52
N LYS A 482 -9.96 -11.86 3.43
CA LYS A 482 -10.96 -11.01 4.08
C LYS A 482 -10.54 -10.67 5.50
N THR A 483 -10.05 -9.45 5.66
CA THR A 483 -9.71 -8.86 6.95
C THR A 483 -10.97 -8.52 7.76
N TYR A 484 -12.06 -8.15 7.08
CA TYR A 484 -13.35 -7.79 7.70
C TYR A 484 -14.50 -8.56 7.03
N GLY A 485 -15.44 -9.04 7.84
CA GLY A 485 -16.65 -9.69 7.33
C GLY A 485 -16.37 -11.05 6.71
N LYS A 486 -15.75 -11.96 7.47
CA LYS A 486 -15.58 -13.37 7.05
C LYS A 486 -16.95 -13.96 6.69
N PRO A 487 -17.06 -14.72 5.58
CA PRO A 487 -18.31 -15.38 5.24
C PRO A 487 -18.64 -16.46 6.25
N ASP A 488 -19.94 -16.63 6.53
CA ASP A 488 -20.44 -17.69 7.43
C ASP A 488 -20.15 -19.09 6.87
N SER A 489 -20.28 -19.23 5.55
CA SER A 489 -20.13 -20.53 4.89
C SER A 489 -19.38 -20.40 3.58
N VAL A 490 -18.41 -21.30 3.35
CA VAL A 490 -17.69 -21.47 2.09
C VAL A 490 -17.66 -22.94 1.73
N VAL A 491 -18.22 -23.30 0.57
CA VAL A 491 -18.38 -24.68 0.11
C VAL A 491 -17.84 -24.83 -1.30
N TYR A 492 -17.04 -25.84 -1.55
CA TYR A 492 -16.55 -26.18 -2.89
C TYR A 492 -17.72 -26.57 -3.81
N VAL A 493 -17.63 -26.13 -5.07
CA VAL A 493 -18.62 -26.42 -6.13
C VAL A 493 -18.01 -27.33 -7.19
N ASP A 494 -17.01 -26.83 -7.92
CA ASP A 494 -16.35 -27.53 -9.01
C ASP A 494 -15.04 -26.79 -9.43
N ARG A 495 -14.29 -27.35 -10.37
CA ARG A 495 -13.10 -26.74 -10.96
C ARG A 495 -13.14 -26.80 -12.48
N LEU A 496 -12.59 -25.78 -13.11
CA LEU A 496 -12.43 -25.75 -14.56
C LEU A 496 -10.95 -25.58 -14.92
N ILE A 497 -10.50 -26.31 -15.93
CA ILE A 497 -9.16 -26.16 -16.47
C ILE A 497 -9.13 -24.94 -17.39
N THR A 498 -8.06 -24.15 -17.31
CA THR A 498 -7.86 -23.00 -18.18
C THR A 498 -6.38 -22.73 -18.38
N GLU A 499 -6.07 -21.87 -19.34
CA GLU A 499 -4.74 -21.35 -19.58
C GLU A 499 -4.74 -19.83 -19.47
N TYR A 500 -3.75 -19.27 -18.79
CA TYR A 500 -3.57 -17.84 -18.67
C TYR A 500 -2.08 -17.47 -18.70
N LYS A 501 -1.69 -16.57 -19.61
CA LYS A 501 -0.29 -16.12 -19.79
C LYS A 501 0.69 -17.29 -19.94
N GLY A 502 0.32 -18.34 -20.72
CA GLY A 502 1.14 -19.50 -20.97
C GLY A 502 1.26 -20.50 -19.81
N LYS A 503 0.52 -20.32 -18.73
CA LYS A 503 0.41 -21.27 -17.62
C LYS A 503 -0.94 -21.96 -17.66
N LYS A 504 -0.95 -23.30 -17.62
CA LYS A 504 -2.16 -24.13 -17.65
C LYS A 504 -2.46 -24.64 -16.25
N GLY A 505 -3.70 -24.52 -15.79
CA GLY A 505 -4.07 -24.94 -14.44
C GLY A 505 -5.57 -24.87 -14.19
N PHE A 506 -5.96 -25.04 -12.94
CA PHE A 506 -7.35 -25.06 -12.51
C PHE A 506 -7.78 -23.75 -11.89
N ILE A 507 -9.01 -23.34 -12.19
CA ILE A 507 -9.77 -22.40 -11.36
C ILE A 507 -10.79 -23.21 -10.56
N TYR A 508 -10.68 -23.13 -9.24
CA TYR A 508 -11.60 -23.74 -8.29
C TYR A 508 -12.73 -22.76 -7.99
N PHE A 509 -13.97 -23.24 -7.99
CA PHE A 509 -15.14 -22.45 -7.68
C PHE A 509 -15.71 -22.87 -6.33
N TYR A 510 -15.99 -21.87 -5.52
CA TYR A 510 -16.66 -22.03 -4.24
C TYR A 510 -17.94 -21.21 -4.25
N LYS A 511 -18.94 -21.69 -3.51
CA LYS A 511 -20.11 -20.89 -3.17
C LYS A 511 -20.01 -20.45 -1.72
N TYR A 512 -20.46 -19.22 -1.44
CA TYR A 512 -20.38 -18.67 -0.10
C TYR A 512 -21.63 -17.89 0.28
N LYS A 513 -21.88 -17.78 1.58
CA LYS A 513 -22.85 -16.89 2.20
C LYS A 513 -22.11 -15.90 3.07
N ALA A 514 -22.38 -14.60 2.92
CA ALA A 514 -21.73 -13.58 3.74
C ALA A 514 -22.27 -13.62 5.19
N LYS A 515 -23.58 -13.89 5.34
CA LYS A 515 -24.26 -14.07 6.62
C LYS A 515 -25.03 -15.38 6.63
N LYS A 516 -25.27 -15.93 7.82
CA LYS A 516 -26.03 -17.18 8.00
C LYS A 516 -27.42 -17.12 7.39
N ASP A 517 -28.05 -15.97 7.47
CA ASP A 517 -29.42 -15.74 7.01
C ASP A 517 -29.53 -15.37 5.50
N ASP A 518 -28.39 -15.29 4.78
CA ASP A 518 -28.42 -15.02 3.35
C ASP A 518 -29.17 -16.12 2.61
N LEU A 519 -30.23 -15.73 1.86
CA LEU A 519 -31.05 -16.66 1.09
C LEU A 519 -30.33 -17.17 -0.17
N THR A 520 -29.36 -16.39 -0.70
CA THR A 520 -28.70 -16.69 -1.97
C THR A 520 -27.22 -16.99 -1.80
N TRP A 521 -26.76 -18.05 -2.47
CA TRP A 521 -25.35 -18.34 -2.60
C TRP A 521 -24.69 -17.43 -3.62
N LYS A 522 -23.49 -16.95 -3.31
CA LYS A 522 -22.63 -16.21 -4.22
C LYS A 522 -21.42 -17.05 -4.60
N LEU A 523 -20.79 -16.73 -5.75
CA LEU A 523 -19.59 -17.44 -6.23
C LEU A 523 -18.31 -16.76 -5.76
N ALA A 524 -17.34 -17.58 -5.38
CA ALA A 524 -15.95 -17.20 -5.19
C ALA A 524 -15.05 -18.09 -6.05
N THR A 525 -13.87 -17.60 -6.41
CA THR A 525 -12.89 -18.32 -7.24
C THR A 525 -11.55 -18.37 -6.58
N VAL A 526 -10.79 -19.44 -6.83
CA VAL A 526 -9.40 -19.64 -6.41
C VAL A 526 -8.58 -20.15 -7.59
N GLY A 527 -7.45 -19.57 -7.82
CA GLY A 527 -6.52 -20.04 -8.85
C GLY A 527 -5.78 -18.86 -9.50
N LEU A 528 -5.02 -19.02 -10.54
CA LEU A 528 -4.75 -20.25 -11.29
C LEU A 528 -3.90 -21.19 -10.45
N VAL A 529 -4.38 -22.39 -10.16
CA VAL A 529 -3.66 -23.43 -9.41
C VAL A 529 -3.02 -24.41 -10.42
N PRO A 530 -1.72 -24.73 -10.29
CA PRO A 530 -1.06 -25.72 -11.17
C PRO A 530 -1.79 -27.07 -11.23
N GLU A 531 -1.57 -27.83 -12.30
CA GLU A 531 -2.14 -29.17 -12.42
C GLU A 531 -1.48 -30.17 -11.46
N ASP A 532 -0.24 -29.92 -11.02
CA ASP A 532 0.47 -30.74 -10.04
C ASP A 532 -0.20 -30.61 -8.65
N PRO A 533 -0.73 -31.70 -8.07
CA PRO A 533 -1.41 -31.68 -6.79
C PRO A 533 -0.53 -31.27 -5.61
N LYS A 534 0.79 -31.27 -5.77
CA LYS A 534 1.76 -30.85 -4.75
C LYS A 534 2.06 -29.35 -4.79
N GLN A 535 1.62 -28.65 -5.84
CA GLN A 535 1.87 -27.22 -6.01
C GLN A 535 0.55 -26.46 -5.97
N PHE A 536 0.45 -25.50 -5.08
CA PHE A 536 -0.75 -24.63 -5.00
C PHE A 536 -0.59 -23.33 -5.78
N GLU A 537 0.64 -22.89 -6.03
CA GLU A 537 0.94 -21.62 -6.69
C GLU A 537 2.11 -21.78 -7.68
N TYR A 538 2.11 -20.94 -8.73
CA TYR A 538 3.26 -20.81 -9.64
C TYR A 538 4.41 -20.03 -8.97
N GLU A 539 5.66 -20.45 -9.25
CA GLU A 539 6.88 -19.88 -8.61
C GLU A 539 7.17 -18.41 -8.97
N ASP A 540 6.56 -17.89 -10.04
CA ASP A 540 6.72 -16.49 -10.48
C ASP A 540 5.95 -15.45 -9.63
N SER A 541 5.50 -15.81 -8.45
CA SER A 541 4.86 -14.89 -7.51
C SER A 541 5.92 -14.05 -6.79
N THR A 542 5.91 -12.74 -6.99
CA THR A 542 6.70 -11.81 -6.18
C THR A 542 6.05 -11.70 -4.81
N THR A 543 6.70 -12.27 -3.80
CA THR A 543 6.31 -12.11 -2.40
C THR A 543 6.98 -10.85 -1.87
N TYR A 544 6.21 -9.86 -1.49
CA TYR A 544 6.72 -8.75 -0.69
C TYR A 544 6.70 -9.21 0.76
N SER A 545 7.89 -9.40 1.35
CA SER A 545 8.02 -9.65 2.77
C SER A 545 7.59 -8.40 3.54
N ILE A 546 6.49 -8.50 4.25
CA ILE A 546 6.11 -7.52 5.26
C ILE A 546 6.76 -7.96 6.57
N SER A 547 7.20 -6.98 7.36
CA SER A 547 7.81 -7.22 8.67
C SER A 547 6.94 -8.17 9.51
N PRO A 548 7.53 -9.16 10.20
CA PRO A 548 6.79 -10.01 11.13
C PRO A 548 6.15 -9.24 12.30
N PHE A 549 6.38 -7.93 12.37
CA PHE A 549 5.83 -7.03 13.38
C PHE A 549 4.63 -6.21 12.89
N ASP A 550 4.21 -6.38 11.62
CA ASP A 550 2.91 -5.87 11.22
C ASP A 550 1.82 -6.67 11.95
N THR A 551 0.96 -5.92 12.63
CA THR A 551 -0.04 -6.36 13.61
C THR A 551 -1.14 -7.30 13.09
N ALA A 552 -1.03 -7.72 11.83
CA ALA A 552 -1.90 -8.74 11.27
C ALA A 552 -1.06 -9.92 10.79
N PRO A 553 -1.28 -11.14 11.30
CA PRO A 553 -0.60 -12.36 10.82
C PRO A 553 -0.86 -12.66 9.34
N PHE A 554 -1.65 -11.81 8.67
CA PHE A 554 -2.14 -11.97 7.30
C PHE A 554 -1.66 -10.86 6.35
N SER A 555 -0.65 -10.07 6.72
CA SER A 555 -0.24 -8.90 5.93
C SER A 555 0.78 -9.18 4.84
N SER A 556 1.19 -10.43 4.60
CA SER A 556 2.01 -10.76 3.42
C SER A 556 1.15 -10.69 2.15
N TYR A 557 1.12 -9.52 1.51
CA TYR A 557 0.53 -9.39 0.18
C TYR A 557 1.43 -10.06 -0.86
N THR A 558 1.17 -11.32 -1.12
CA THR A 558 1.76 -11.99 -2.29
C THR A 558 1.03 -11.48 -3.53
N TYR A 559 1.66 -10.58 -4.28
CA TYR A 559 1.16 -10.26 -5.62
C TYR A 559 1.47 -11.41 -6.55
N ASN A 560 0.49 -12.28 -6.75
CA ASN A 560 0.57 -13.35 -7.73
C ASN A 560 -0.15 -12.89 -9.00
N LYS A 561 0.61 -12.62 -10.07
CA LYS A 561 0.08 -12.22 -11.38
C LYS A 561 -0.88 -13.24 -12.02
N TYR A 562 -0.87 -14.48 -11.53
CA TYR A 562 -1.77 -15.56 -11.95
C TYR A 562 -2.97 -15.73 -10.99
N SER A 563 -3.05 -14.97 -9.90
CA SER A 563 -4.11 -15.15 -8.90
C SER A 563 -5.46 -14.70 -9.42
N PHE A 564 -6.43 -15.61 -9.42
CA PHE A 564 -7.85 -15.35 -9.62
C PHE A 564 -8.64 -15.63 -8.33
N THR A 565 -8.00 -15.48 -7.18
CA THR A 565 -8.62 -15.72 -5.87
C THR A 565 -9.39 -14.50 -5.43
N GLU A 566 -10.72 -14.57 -5.48
CA GLU A 566 -11.61 -13.46 -5.15
C GLU A 566 -13.00 -13.93 -4.74
N PHE A 567 -13.66 -13.16 -3.88
CA PHE A 567 -15.09 -13.22 -3.66
C PHE A 567 -15.81 -12.36 -4.70
N SER A 568 -16.94 -12.82 -5.24
CA SER A 568 -17.72 -12.04 -6.19
C SER A 568 -19.18 -11.93 -5.76
N ASP A 569 -19.85 -10.85 -6.16
CA ASP A 569 -21.27 -10.67 -5.92
C ASP A 569 -22.16 -11.45 -6.92
N THR A 570 -21.55 -12.29 -7.78
CA THR A 570 -22.29 -13.14 -8.71
C THR A 570 -23.11 -14.17 -7.95
N LYS A 571 -24.42 -14.06 -8.01
CA LYS A 571 -25.35 -15.01 -7.39
C LYS A 571 -25.41 -16.30 -8.20
N LEU A 572 -25.47 -17.43 -7.52
CA LEU A 572 -25.74 -18.73 -8.11
C LEU A 572 -27.27 -18.86 -8.31
N LYS A 573 -27.68 -19.13 -9.53
CA LYS A 573 -29.09 -19.29 -9.92
C LYS A 573 -29.46 -20.76 -9.88
N GLU A 574 -30.66 -21.05 -9.40
CA GLU A 574 -31.18 -22.42 -9.29
C GLU A 574 -31.75 -22.94 -10.62
N ASP A 575 -32.19 -22.05 -11.51
CA ASP A 575 -32.79 -22.33 -12.80
C ASP A 575 -31.79 -22.53 -13.94
N GLU A 576 -30.50 -22.27 -13.72
CA GLU A 576 -29.45 -22.46 -14.72
C GLU A 576 -28.51 -23.62 -14.31
N ALA A 577 -28.02 -24.40 -15.27
CA ALA A 577 -27.05 -25.46 -15.00
C ALA A 577 -25.76 -24.86 -14.36
N VAL A 578 -25.31 -25.43 -13.26
CA VAL A 578 -24.15 -24.92 -12.49
C VAL A 578 -22.91 -24.79 -13.38
N VAL A 579 -22.60 -25.81 -14.20
CA VAL A 579 -21.44 -25.82 -15.09
C VAL A 579 -21.43 -24.64 -16.06
N ASP A 580 -22.60 -24.25 -16.58
CA ASP A 580 -22.68 -23.13 -17.53
C ASP A 580 -22.48 -21.80 -16.82
N GLN A 581 -22.97 -21.65 -15.60
CA GLN A 581 -22.70 -20.48 -14.76
C GLN A 581 -21.19 -20.36 -14.44
N LEU A 582 -20.52 -21.47 -14.12
CA LEU A 582 -19.08 -21.49 -13.86
C LEU A 582 -18.28 -21.12 -15.12
N LYS A 583 -18.63 -21.68 -16.30
CA LYS A 583 -18.01 -21.31 -17.58
C LYS A 583 -18.19 -19.84 -17.91
N LYS A 584 -19.40 -19.30 -17.69
CA LYS A 584 -19.71 -17.88 -17.89
C LYS A 584 -18.89 -17.00 -16.96
N ARG A 585 -18.76 -17.39 -15.68
CA ARG A 585 -17.91 -16.68 -14.71
C ARG A 585 -16.43 -16.75 -15.09
N LEU A 586 -15.92 -17.93 -15.49
CA LEU A 586 -14.54 -18.09 -15.95
C LEU A 586 -14.23 -17.15 -17.12
N ARG A 587 -15.10 -17.10 -18.13
CA ARG A 587 -14.93 -16.19 -19.27
C ARG A 587 -14.88 -14.74 -18.81
N LYS A 588 -15.76 -14.34 -17.88
CA LYS A 588 -15.81 -12.98 -17.34
C LYS A 588 -14.51 -12.59 -16.62
N ILE A 589 -13.99 -13.44 -15.73
CA ILE A 589 -12.76 -13.15 -14.98
C ILE A 589 -11.53 -13.13 -15.89
N LEU A 590 -11.43 -14.03 -16.86
CA LEU A 590 -10.34 -14.02 -17.85
C LEU A 590 -10.40 -12.75 -18.72
N TYR A 591 -11.61 -12.34 -19.11
CA TYR A 591 -11.81 -11.13 -19.91
C TYR A 591 -11.48 -9.87 -19.11
N SER A 592 -11.89 -9.78 -17.83
CA SER A 592 -11.62 -8.60 -16.98
C SER A 592 -10.12 -8.40 -16.69
N ARG A 593 -9.30 -9.45 -16.80
CA ARG A 593 -7.85 -9.39 -16.63
C ARG A 593 -7.11 -8.92 -17.89
N ARG A 594 -7.79 -8.82 -19.02
CA ARG A 594 -7.22 -8.18 -20.21
C ARG A 594 -7.27 -6.68 -20.02
N LYS A 595 -6.21 -5.96 -20.36
CA LYS A 595 -6.27 -4.51 -20.44
C LYS A 595 -7.40 -4.13 -21.39
N SER A 596 -8.44 -3.54 -20.84
CA SER A 596 -9.62 -3.17 -21.58
C SER A 596 -9.43 -1.80 -22.21
N ALA A 597 -9.83 -1.70 -23.47
CA ALA A 597 -10.08 -0.42 -24.10
C ALA A 597 -11.24 0.35 -23.43
N ALA A 598 -12.08 -0.31 -22.63
CA ALA A 598 -13.21 0.32 -21.96
C ALA A 598 -12.81 1.48 -21.05
N ASN A 599 -11.61 1.45 -20.45
CA ASN A 599 -11.07 2.58 -19.69
C ASN A 599 -10.76 3.81 -20.56
N PHE A 600 -10.81 3.66 -21.90
CA PHE A 600 -10.65 4.78 -22.82
C PHE A 600 -11.92 5.62 -23.00
N TYR A 601 -13.07 5.02 -22.76
CA TYR A 601 -14.37 5.64 -22.97
C TYR A 601 -15.16 5.74 -21.67
N ASP A 602 -14.51 5.92 -20.54
CA ASP A 602 -15.20 6.14 -19.28
C ASP A 602 -15.92 7.49 -19.34
N GLU A 603 -17.22 7.42 -19.62
CA GLU A 603 -18.10 8.59 -19.71
C GLU A 603 -18.22 9.33 -18.37
N ASP A 604 -17.85 8.68 -17.25
CA ASP A 604 -17.79 9.31 -15.93
C ASP A 604 -16.56 10.20 -15.74
N SER A 605 -15.55 10.13 -16.61
CA SER A 605 -14.43 11.09 -16.60
C SER A 605 -14.84 12.51 -17.00
N ASP A 606 -15.96 12.68 -17.70
CA ASP A 606 -16.54 14.01 -17.97
C ASP A 606 -17.32 14.58 -16.77
N LYS A 607 -17.59 13.76 -15.73
CA LYS A 607 -18.22 14.17 -14.48
C LYS A 607 -17.22 14.43 -13.35
N ALA A 608 -15.93 14.47 -13.62
CA ALA A 608 -15.00 15.10 -12.72
C ALA A 608 -15.50 16.52 -12.47
N SER A 609 -16.03 16.72 -11.29
CA SER A 609 -16.70 17.92 -10.85
C SER A 609 -15.86 19.15 -11.23
N PRO A 610 -16.44 20.19 -11.84
CA PRO A 610 -15.73 21.44 -12.06
C PRO A 610 -15.16 22.05 -10.78
N SER A 611 -15.61 21.58 -9.61
CA SER A 611 -15.16 22.00 -8.29
C SER A 611 -13.73 21.56 -7.93
N ASP A 612 -13.20 20.48 -8.51
CA ASP A 612 -11.86 20.00 -8.15
C ASP A 612 -10.72 20.71 -8.91
N TYR A 613 -11.06 21.56 -9.89
CA TYR A 613 -10.10 22.28 -10.73
C TYR A 613 -10.37 23.79 -10.85
N MET A 614 -11.32 24.34 -10.10
CA MET A 614 -11.74 25.74 -10.18
C MET A 614 -11.72 26.48 -8.84
N ASP A 615 -10.86 26.12 -7.90
CA ASP A 615 -10.62 26.98 -6.71
C ASP A 615 -9.12 27.12 -6.43
#